data_e13d9de217756233096010a52d00155d
#
_entry.id   e13d9de217756233096010a52d00155d
#
_cell.length_a   1.000
_cell.length_b   1.000
_cell.length_c   1.000
_cell.angle_alpha   90.00
_cell.angle_beta   90.00
_cell.angle_gamma   90.00
#
_symmetry.space_group_name_H-M   'P 1'
#
loop_
_entity.id
_entity.type
_entity.pdbx_description
1 polymer ?
#
loop_
_entity_poly.entity_id
_entity_poly.type
_entity_poly.pdbx_seq_one_letter_code
_entity_poly.pdbx_strand_id
1 'polypeptide(L)'
;MKYYFILNPVAGSGKKGKEFLSAYENLKALNKYDINLYETIGVGDSTRFVAEICNKYLSEDICFFACGGDGTMNEVVTGVASYPNAILGIVPTGSCNDFLKAFPGYDFMDLEKQVNGTAIPCDLLKVDEFYSLNVTNIGFDAKVNYDQIKLRPKYKTVKQAYNNAIIRNVLKPLGDKVLVTVDEKEVFNGKTLLMAFGNATHYGGGYNCTPDAKVNDGLVDSFIVKKISFLTFARLIKKFKMGLLYNNPKYSKITKSFKASKVTIESPKILTICIDGETIHRSKVTIEVLKHKIRFILPSK
;
A
#
# COMPACT_ATOMS: atom_id res chain seq x y z
N MET A 1 -12.84 2.68 -24.63
CA MET A 1 -11.97 2.86 -23.45
C MET A 1 -10.54 2.68 -23.88
N LYS A 2 -9.63 3.54 -23.43
CA LYS A 2 -8.19 3.43 -23.69
C LYS A 2 -7.50 2.78 -22.50
N TYR A 3 -6.53 1.92 -22.77
CA TYR A 3 -5.78 1.21 -21.76
C TYR A 3 -4.31 1.56 -21.86
N TYR A 4 -3.71 2.00 -20.74
CA TYR A 4 -2.29 2.30 -20.65
C TYR A 4 -1.63 1.39 -19.61
N PHE A 5 -0.69 0.58 -20.07
CA PHE A 5 0.15 -0.24 -19.21
C PHE A 5 1.41 0.55 -18.87
N ILE A 6 1.53 0.99 -17.62
CA ILE A 6 2.65 1.79 -17.14
C ILE A 6 3.68 0.84 -16.52
N LEU A 7 4.72 0.51 -17.27
CA LEU A 7 5.76 -0.42 -16.88
C LEU A 7 6.92 0.31 -16.20
N ASN A 8 7.26 -0.12 -14.99
CA ASN A 8 8.54 0.23 -14.39
C ASN A 8 9.58 -0.85 -14.77
N PRO A 9 10.51 -0.56 -15.69
CA PRO A 9 11.45 -1.56 -16.21
C PRO A 9 12.40 -2.11 -15.13
N VAL A 10 12.65 -1.33 -14.06
CA VAL A 10 13.53 -1.74 -12.95
C VAL A 10 12.79 -2.64 -11.95
N ALA A 11 11.50 -2.40 -11.72
CA ALA A 11 10.70 -3.16 -10.75
C ALA A 11 10.42 -4.60 -11.19
N GLY A 12 10.44 -4.88 -12.47
CA GLY A 12 10.13 -6.18 -13.04
C GLY A 12 11.30 -6.83 -13.78
N SER A 13 12.54 -6.52 -13.45
CA SER A 13 13.75 -7.02 -14.15
C SER A 13 13.92 -8.56 -14.13
N GLY A 14 13.00 -9.25 -13.47
CA GLY A 14 12.97 -10.70 -13.35
C GLY A 14 12.00 -11.38 -14.33
N LYS A 15 11.67 -12.64 -13.98
CA LYS A 15 10.79 -13.53 -14.73
C LYS A 15 9.42 -12.89 -15.01
N LYS A 16 8.81 -12.24 -14.00
CA LYS A 16 7.46 -11.63 -14.12
C LYS A 16 7.38 -10.49 -15.14
N GLY A 17 8.44 -9.67 -15.28
CA GLY A 17 8.49 -8.62 -16.30
C GLY A 17 8.50 -9.18 -17.72
N LYS A 18 9.22 -10.29 -17.95
CA LYS A 18 9.23 -10.98 -19.24
C LYS A 18 7.87 -11.64 -19.53
N GLU A 19 7.26 -12.26 -18.52
CA GLU A 19 5.91 -12.83 -18.63
C GLU A 19 4.88 -11.75 -19.00
N PHE A 20 4.95 -10.59 -18.36
CA PHE A 20 4.10 -9.43 -18.68
C PHE A 20 4.28 -8.97 -20.14
N LEU A 21 5.53 -8.76 -20.60
CA LEU A 21 5.78 -8.28 -21.97
C LEU A 21 5.26 -9.28 -23.00
N SER A 22 5.45 -10.59 -22.78
CA SER A 22 4.88 -11.62 -23.63
C SER A 22 3.35 -11.60 -23.65
N ALA A 23 2.72 -11.43 -22.47
CA ALA A 23 1.26 -11.33 -22.37
C ALA A 23 0.74 -10.05 -23.06
N TYR A 24 1.47 -8.93 -22.94
CA TYR A 24 1.13 -7.67 -23.61
C TYR A 24 1.16 -7.81 -25.15
N GLU A 25 2.20 -8.41 -25.73
CA GLU A 25 2.28 -8.63 -27.17
C GLU A 25 1.17 -9.58 -27.66
N ASN A 26 0.83 -10.62 -26.91
CA ASN A 26 -0.29 -11.50 -27.21
C ASN A 26 -1.62 -10.73 -27.21
N LEU A 27 -1.87 -9.90 -26.19
CA LEU A 27 -3.08 -9.08 -26.11
C LEU A 27 -3.16 -8.08 -27.27
N LYS A 28 -2.03 -7.46 -27.63
CA LYS A 28 -1.93 -6.53 -28.75
C LYS A 28 -2.22 -7.20 -30.11
N ALA A 29 -1.78 -8.42 -30.29
CA ALA A 29 -2.01 -9.22 -31.50
C ALA A 29 -3.51 -9.52 -31.75
N LEU A 30 -4.36 -9.49 -30.73
CA LEU A 30 -5.81 -9.66 -30.88
C LEU A 30 -6.46 -8.50 -31.64
N ASN A 31 -5.83 -7.34 -31.68
CA ASN A 31 -6.30 -6.12 -32.37
C ASN A 31 -7.74 -5.69 -32.01
N LYS A 32 -8.15 -5.98 -30.76
CA LYS A 32 -9.50 -5.71 -30.24
C LYS A 32 -9.56 -4.51 -29.30
N TYR A 33 -8.44 -4.12 -28.71
CA TYR A 33 -8.36 -3.17 -27.61
C TYR A 33 -7.42 -2.01 -27.98
N ASP A 34 -7.75 -0.79 -27.59
CA ASP A 34 -6.87 0.37 -27.68
C ASP A 34 -5.88 0.33 -26.48
N ILE A 35 -4.83 -0.46 -26.62
CA ILE A 35 -3.81 -0.68 -25.59
C ILE A 35 -2.50 0.02 -25.96
N ASN A 36 -1.89 0.62 -24.95
CA ASN A 36 -0.66 1.39 -25.06
C ASN A 36 0.30 0.99 -23.95
N LEU A 37 1.59 0.82 -24.27
CA LEU A 37 2.64 0.58 -23.29
C LEU A 37 3.43 1.87 -23.07
N TYR A 38 3.63 2.24 -21.81
CA TYR A 38 4.49 3.33 -21.39
C TYR A 38 5.54 2.83 -20.42
N GLU A 39 6.80 3.01 -20.72
CA GLU A 39 7.91 2.68 -19.83
C GLU A 39 8.35 3.92 -19.05
N THR A 40 8.37 3.81 -17.72
CA THR A 40 8.76 4.93 -16.85
C THR A 40 10.27 5.16 -16.89
N ILE A 41 10.67 6.43 -16.84
CA ILE A 41 12.08 6.86 -16.88
C ILE A 41 12.64 7.23 -15.49
N GLY A 42 11.79 7.31 -14.45
CA GLY A 42 12.24 7.66 -13.10
C GLY A 42 11.09 7.84 -12.10
N VAL A 43 11.44 8.24 -10.91
CA VAL A 43 10.49 8.51 -9.81
C VAL A 43 9.57 9.68 -10.18
N GLY A 44 8.27 9.54 -9.94
CA GLY A 44 7.23 10.55 -10.22
C GLY A 44 6.76 10.57 -11.68
N ASP A 45 7.40 9.81 -12.56
CA ASP A 45 7.08 9.80 -13.99
C ASP A 45 5.72 9.18 -14.27
N SER A 46 5.33 8.13 -13.54
CA SER A 46 3.99 7.52 -13.65
C SER A 46 2.88 8.54 -13.33
N THR A 47 3.06 9.32 -12.27
CA THR A 47 2.09 10.35 -11.86
C THR A 47 1.95 11.43 -12.93
N ARG A 48 3.07 11.91 -13.48
CA ARG A 48 3.11 12.89 -14.55
C ARG A 48 2.40 12.37 -15.80
N PHE A 49 2.71 11.16 -16.22
CA PHE A 49 2.13 10.54 -17.41
C PHE A 49 0.61 10.37 -17.29
N VAL A 50 0.12 9.89 -16.15
CA VAL A 50 -1.34 9.78 -15.89
C VAL A 50 -2.00 11.15 -16.04
N ALA A 51 -1.43 12.20 -15.46
CA ALA A 51 -1.96 13.56 -15.56
C ALA A 51 -1.99 14.06 -17.02
N GLU A 52 -0.94 13.83 -17.78
CA GLU A 52 -0.84 14.21 -19.19
C GLU A 52 -1.96 13.56 -20.03
N ILE A 53 -2.12 12.23 -19.87
CA ILE A 53 -3.14 11.48 -20.64
C ILE A 53 -4.56 11.87 -20.22
N CYS A 54 -4.83 12.02 -18.92
CA CYS A 54 -6.16 12.43 -18.44
C CYS A 54 -6.56 13.82 -18.94
N ASN A 55 -5.60 14.75 -18.97
CA ASN A 55 -5.85 16.10 -19.52
C ASN A 55 -6.06 16.10 -21.04
N LYS A 56 -5.46 15.16 -21.76
CA LYS A 56 -5.66 14.99 -23.21
C LYS A 56 -7.04 14.42 -23.58
N TYR A 57 -7.60 13.57 -22.72
CA TYR A 57 -8.84 12.84 -22.99
C TYR A 57 -9.88 13.05 -21.89
N LEU A 58 -10.29 14.30 -21.67
CA LEU A 58 -11.15 14.71 -20.53
C LEU A 58 -12.53 14.02 -20.48
N SER A 59 -13.09 13.64 -21.62
CA SER A 59 -14.43 13.05 -21.73
C SER A 59 -14.43 11.52 -21.89
N GLU A 60 -13.27 10.88 -21.90
CA GLU A 60 -13.14 9.44 -22.09
C GLU A 60 -12.67 8.77 -20.79
N ASP A 61 -13.24 7.61 -20.49
CA ASP A 61 -12.70 6.74 -19.44
C ASP A 61 -11.39 6.10 -19.89
N ILE A 62 -10.39 6.21 -19.03
CA ILE A 62 -9.04 5.71 -19.29
C ILE A 62 -8.61 4.77 -18.16
N CYS A 63 -8.17 3.58 -18.51
CA CYS A 63 -7.66 2.63 -17.54
C CYS A 63 -6.12 2.63 -17.56
N PHE A 64 -5.52 2.86 -16.39
CA PHE A 64 -4.07 2.83 -16.17
C PHE A 64 -3.70 1.60 -15.35
N PHE A 65 -2.94 0.69 -15.95
CA PHE A 65 -2.42 -0.49 -15.28
C PHE A 65 -1.02 -0.21 -14.72
N ALA A 66 -0.88 -0.19 -13.41
CA ALA A 66 0.42 -0.12 -12.75
C ALA A 66 1.16 -1.48 -12.90
N CYS A 67 2.13 -1.56 -13.81
CA CYS A 67 2.91 -2.75 -14.05
C CYS A 67 4.24 -2.65 -13.28
N GLY A 68 4.21 -3.07 -12.02
CA GLY A 68 5.34 -2.88 -11.11
C GLY A 68 5.10 -3.46 -9.72
N GLY A 69 5.82 -2.92 -8.74
CA GLY A 69 5.64 -3.16 -7.32
C GLY A 69 4.81 -2.07 -6.64
N ASP A 70 4.81 -2.09 -5.30
CA ASP A 70 4.00 -1.16 -4.49
C ASP A 70 4.35 0.32 -4.76
N GLY A 71 5.62 0.66 -5.03
CA GLY A 71 6.02 2.03 -5.39
C GLY A 71 5.43 2.50 -6.73
N THR A 72 5.46 1.65 -7.78
CA THR A 72 4.84 1.98 -9.08
C THR A 72 3.33 2.13 -8.91
N MET A 73 2.70 1.27 -8.13
CA MET A 73 1.29 1.36 -7.79
C MET A 73 0.97 2.70 -7.12
N ASN A 74 1.75 3.11 -6.12
CA ASN A 74 1.52 4.36 -5.39
C ASN A 74 1.62 5.60 -6.28
N GLU A 75 2.60 5.64 -7.21
CA GLU A 75 2.72 6.74 -8.18
C GLU A 75 1.51 6.81 -9.12
N VAL A 76 1.07 5.65 -9.68
CA VAL A 76 -0.12 5.61 -10.56
C VAL A 76 -1.37 6.00 -9.78
N VAL A 77 -1.55 5.51 -8.55
CA VAL A 77 -2.65 5.89 -7.66
C VAL A 77 -2.68 7.40 -7.42
N THR A 78 -1.54 8.01 -7.15
CA THR A 78 -1.43 9.46 -6.93
C THR A 78 -1.90 10.25 -8.15
N GLY A 79 -1.56 9.78 -9.34
CA GLY A 79 -2.07 10.37 -10.59
C GLY A 79 -3.58 10.16 -10.75
N VAL A 80 -4.05 8.92 -10.66
CA VAL A 80 -5.46 8.52 -10.85
C VAL A 80 -6.39 9.23 -9.86
N ALA A 81 -5.95 9.43 -8.61
CA ALA A 81 -6.75 10.08 -7.56
C ALA A 81 -7.22 11.51 -7.92
N SER A 82 -6.56 12.17 -8.84
CA SER A 82 -6.87 13.55 -9.25
C SER A 82 -7.88 13.63 -10.40
N TYR A 83 -8.19 12.50 -11.06
CA TYR A 83 -8.99 12.50 -12.29
C TYR A 83 -10.17 11.52 -12.21
N PRO A 84 -11.42 12.00 -12.30
CA PRO A 84 -12.61 11.15 -12.19
C PRO A 84 -12.79 10.19 -13.37
N ASN A 85 -12.20 10.49 -14.53
CA ASN A 85 -12.21 9.64 -15.73
C ASN A 85 -11.10 8.57 -15.71
N ALA A 86 -10.22 8.59 -14.72
CA ALA A 86 -9.16 7.59 -14.57
C ALA A 86 -9.64 6.36 -13.81
N ILE A 87 -9.22 5.19 -14.25
CA ILE A 87 -9.48 3.89 -13.63
C ILE A 87 -8.12 3.24 -13.35
N LEU A 88 -7.97 2.67 -12.17
CA LEU A 88 -6.75 1.97 -11.76
C LEU A 88 -6.84 0.47 -12.07
N GLY A 89 -5.85 -0.07 -12.73
CA GLY A 89 -5.55 -1.50 -12.79
C GLY A 89 -4.17 -1.78 -12.20
N ILE A 90 -3.89 -3.01 -11.82
CA ILE A 90 -2.59 -3.43 -11.29
C ILE A 90 -2.16 -4.74 -11.97
N VAL A 91 -0.95 -4.75 -12.53
CA VAL A 91 -0.30 -5.99 -13.00
C VAL A 91 0.91 -6.27 -12.10
N PRO A 92 0.89 -7.35 -11.29
CA PRO A 92 1.85 -7.56 -10.21
C PRO A 92 3.21 -8.07 -10.70
N THR A 93 3.98 -7.25 -11.40
CA THR A 93 5.33 -7.60 -11.84
C THR A 93 6.39 -7.42 -10.73
N GLY A 94 6.05 -6.71 -9.65
CA GLY A 94 6.89 -6.54 -8.46
C GLY A 94 6.88 -7.74 -7.51
N SER A 95 7.63 -7.61 -6.41
CA SER A 95 7.86 -8.73 -5.46
C SER A 95 6.77 -8.93 -4.41
N CYS A 96 6.03 -7.90 -4.00
CA CYS A 96 5.06 -8.00 -2.90
C CYS A 96 3.61 -7.86 -3.38
N ASN A 97 3.23 -6.70 -3.92
CA ASN A 97 1.89 -6.40 -4.41
C ASN A 97 0.79 -6.75 -3.38
N ASP A 98 1.00 -6.29 -2.15
CA ASP A 98 0.22 -6.70 -0.98
C ASP A 98 -1.26 -6.29 -1.06
N PHE A 99 -1.59 -5.19 -1.76
CA PHE A 99 -2.96 -4.73 -1.98
C PHE A 99 -3.84 -5.80 -2.65
N LEU A 100 -3.29 -6.53 -3.62
CA LEU A 100 -4.05 -7.54 -4.37
C LEU A 100 -4.48 -8.74 -3.53
N LYS A 101 -3.88 -8.93 -2.34
CA LYS A 101 -4.29 -9.98 -1.40
C LYS A 101 -5.68 -9.75 -0.79
N ALA A 102 -6.23 -8.53 -0.93
CA ALA A 102 -7.62 -8.24 -0.58
C ALA A 102 -8.62 -8.87 -1.57
N PHE A 103 -8.15 -9.36 -2.73
CA PHE A 103 -8.98 -9.91 -3.81
C PHE A 103 -8.59 -11.35 -4.16
N PRO A 104 -8.79 -12.31 -3.26
CA PRO A 104 -8.45 -13.70 -3.53
C PRO A 104 -9.30 -14.28 -4.68
N GLY A 105 -8.68 -15.10 -5.51
CA GLY A 105 -9.34 -15.78 -6.64
C GLY A 105 -9.37 -14.99 -7.95
N TYR A 106 -8.78 -13.79 -8.01
CA TYR A 106 -8.59 -13.05 -9.25
C TYR A 106 -7.16 -13.22 -9.80
N ASP A 107 -7.04 -13.39 -11.11
CA ASP A 107 -5.74 -13.46 -11.78
C ASP A 107 -5.38 -12.10 -12.41
N PHE A 108 -4.57 -11.34 -11.70
CA PHE A 108 -4.10 -10.02 -12.13
C PHE A 108 -2.94 -10.09 -13.15
N MET A 109 -2.43 -11.28 -13.48
CA MET A 109 -1.44 -11.45 -14.56
C MET A 109 -2.09 -11.75 -15.91
N ASP A 110 -3.34 -12.16 -15.94
CA ASP A 110 -4.13 -12.35 -17.16
C ASP A 110 -4.63 -10.99 -17.68
N LEU A 111 -3.93 -10.44 -18.67
CA LEU A 111 -4.21 -9.11 -19.20
C LEU A 111 -5.54 -9.04 -19.97
N GLU A 112 -5.97 -10.14 -20.61
CA GLU A 112 -7.25 -10.18 -21.29
C GLU A 112 -8.42 -10.14 -20.29
N LYS A 113 -8.29 -10.86 -19.17
CA LYS A 113 -9.24 -10.73 -18.05
C LYS A 113 -9.23 -9.34 -17.44
N GLN A 114 -8.08 -8.68 -17.36
CA GLN A 114 -7.99 -7.31 -16.85
C GLN A 114 -8.73 -6.29 -17.72
N VAL A 115 -8.48 -6.29 -19.05
CA VAL A 115 -9.15 -5.32 -19.95
C VAL A 115 -10.65 -5.58 -20.10
N ASN A 116 -11.10 -6.83 -19.87
CA ASN A 116 -12.51 -7.22 -19.80
C ASN A 116 -13.09 -7.17 -18.39
N GLY A 117 -12.34 -6.66 -17.43
CA GLY A 117 -12.72 -6.60 -16.03
C GLY A 117 -13.79 -5.55 -15.73
N THR A 118 -14.23 -5.55 -14.49
CA THR A 118 -15.25 -4.62 -13.99
C THR A 118 -14.61 -3.62 -13.05
N ALA A 119 -14.86 -2.33 -13.27
CA ALA A 119 -14.43 -1.27 -12.36
C ALA A 119 -15.34 -1.24 -11.12
N ILE A 120 -14.74 -1.41 -9.95
CA ILE A 120 -15.40 -1.27 -8.65
C ILE A 120 -14.98 0.02 -7.95
N PRO A 121 -15.86 0.62 -7.13
CA PRO A 121 -15.45 1.72 -6.26
C PRO A 121 -14.45 1.22 -5.20
N CYS A 122 -13.41 2.00 -4.98
CA CYS A 122 -12.40 1.72 -3.98
C CYS A 122 -12.08 3.00 -3.19
N ASP A 123 -11.98 2.87 -1.88
CA ASP A 123 -11.60 3.94 -0.99
C ASP A 123 -10.11 4.25 -1.13
N LEU A 124 -9.71 5.45 -0.75
CA LEU A 124 -8.33 5.88 -0.71
C LEU A 124 -8.05 6.56 0.62
N LEU A 125 -6.97 6.22 1.27
CA LEU A 125 -6.55 6.95 2.46
C LEU A 125 -5.81 8.22 2.04
N LYS A 126 -6.23 9.36 2.57
CA LYS A 126 -5.48 10.61 2.52
C LYS A 126 -4.69 10.73 3.82
N VAL A 127 -3.37 10.78 3.70
CA VAL A 127 -2.43 10.87 4.82
C VAL A 127 -1.73 12.23 4.72
N ASP A 128 -2.29 13.24 5.39
CA ASP A 128 -1.98 14.66 5.17
C ASP A 128 -2.08 15.02 3.67
N GLU A 129 -0.96 15.32 3.00
CA GLU A 129 -0.88 15.63 1.57
C GLU A 129 -0.67 14.40 0.65
N PHE A 130 -0.47 13.20 1.23
CA PHE A 130 -0.17 11.97 0.50
C PHE A 130 -1.38 11.05 0.37
N TYR A 131 -1.27 10.06 -0.50
CA TYR A 131 -2.27 9.01 -0.67
C TYR A 131 -1.70 7.63 -0.33
N SER A 132 -2.55 6.78 0.24
CA SER A 132 -2.27 5.36 0.46
C SER A 132 -3.45 4.53 0.00
N LEU A 133 -3.22 3.61 -0.93
CA LEU A 133 -4.24 2.67 -1.39
C LEU A 133 -4.34 1.46 -0.47
N ASN A 134 -3.24 1.08 0.15
CA ASN A 134 -3.11 -0.17 0.90
C ASN A 134 -3.04 0.06 2.40
N VAL A 135 -1.87 0.31 2.97
CA VAL A 135 -1.66 0.43 4.42
C VAL A 135 -0.67 1.53 4.75
N THR A 136 -1.07 2.41 5.66
CA THR A 136 -0.16 3.33 6.35
C THR A 136 0.24 2.75 7.69
N ASN A 137 1.54 2.69 7.99
CA ASN A 137 2.03 2.15 9.26
C ASN A 137 3.04 3.09 9.94
N ILE A 138 3.08 3.03 11.28
CA ILE A 138 3.86 3.93 12.13
C ILE A 138 4.54 3.11 13.23
N GLY A 139 5.80 3.40 13.52
CA GLY A 139 6.53 2.80 14.63
C GLY A 139 7.67 1.90 14.19
N PHE A 140 7.84 0.75 14.86
CA PHE A 140 8.99 -0.12 14.65
C PHE A 140 9.17 -0.58 13.20
N ASP A 141 8.12 -1.05 12.58
CA ASP A 141 8.11 -1.55 11.21
C ASP A 141 8.37 -0.45 10.17
N ALA A 142 7.79 0.75 10.35
CA ALA A 142 8.08 1.92 9.53
C ALA A 142 9.56 2.34 9.63
N LYS A 143 10.13 2.30 10.86
CA LYS A 143 11.57 2.57 11.09
C LYS A 143 12.46 1.52 10.44
N VAL A 144 12.05 0.24 10.49
CA VAL A 144 12.76 -0.85 9.81
C VAL A 144 12.75 -0.64 8.31
N ASN A 145 11.60 -0.27 7.71
CA ASN A 145 11.51 0.03 6.28
C ASN A 145 12.43 1.19 5.89
N TYR A 146 12.39 2.29 6.63
CA TYR A 146 13.27 3.44 6.39
C TYR A 146 14.76 3.09 6.46
N ASP A 147 15.19 2.39 7.51
CA ASP A 147 16.59 1.98 7.66
C ASP A 147 16.97 0.94 6.59
N GLN A 148 16.08 0.05 6.18
CA GLN A 148 16.31 -0.93 5.12
C GLN A 148 16.59 -0.26 3.76
N ILE A 149 15.80 0.75 3.39
CA ILE A 149 16.01 1.52 2.15
C ILE A 149 17.39 2.19 2.18
N LYS A 150 17.76 2.84 3.28
CA LYS A 150 19.07 3.50 3.46
C LYS A 150 20.25 2.52 3.47
N LEU A 151 20.02 1.32 3.96
CA LEU A 151 21.06 0.29 4.03
C LEU A 151 21.19 -0.47 2.71
N ARG A 152 20.17 -0.45 1.84
CA ARG A 152 20.13 -1.24 0.61
C ARG A 152 21.40 -1.15 -0.25
N PRO A 153 22.00 0.04 -0.48
CA PRO A 153 23.24 0.16 -1.27
C PRO A 153 24.46 -0.54 -0.65
N LYS A 154 24.44 -0.80 0.68
CA LYS A 154 25.55 -1.39 1.42
C LYS A 154 25.52 -2.93 1.47
N TYR A 155 24.45 -3.56 0.98
CA TYR A 155 24.24 -5.00 1.07
C TYR A 155 23.90 -5.62 -0.28
N LYS A 156 24.39 -6.84 -0.49
CA LYS A 156 24.18 -7.57 -1.75
C LYS A 156 22.71 -7.94 -1.99
N THR A 157 21.94 -8.17 -0.93
CA THR A 157 20.54 -8.58 -1.04
C THR A 157 19.62 -7.71 -0.16
N VAL A 158 18.36 -7.56 -0.61
CA VAL A 158 17.30 -6.89 0.17
C VAL A 158 17.14 -7.52 1.54
N LYS A 159 17.20 -8.86 1.63
CA LYS A 159 17.07 -9.61 2.89
C LYS A 159 18.18 -9.25 3.89
N GLN A 160 19.41 -9.06 3.44
CA GLN A 160 20.51 -8.65 4.32
C GLN A 160 20.29 -7.23 4.85
N ALA A 161 19.91 -6.28 3.99
CA ALA A 161 19.59 -4.91 4.40
C ALA A 161 18.44 -4.90 5.42
N TYR A 162 17.37 -5.66 5.17
CA TYR A 162 16.21 -5.78 6.05
C TYR A 162 16.57 -6.36 7.43
N ASN A 163 17.33 -7.46 7.48
CA ASN A 163 17.75 -8.06 8.74
C ASN A 163 18.62 -7.10 9.58
N ASN A 164 19.53 -6.37 8.93
CA ASN A 164 20.36 -5.37 9.62
C ASN A 164 19.53 -4.17 10.10
N ALA A 165 18.51 -3.76 9.35
CA ALA A 165 17.57 -2.72 9.78
C ALA A 165 16.79 -3.17 11.04
N ILE A 166 16.33 -4.42 11.10
CA ILE A 166 15.70 -4.99 12.31
C ILE A 166 16.65 -4.91 13.49
N ILE A 167 17.87 -5.43 13.37
CA ILE A 167 18.87 -5.44 14.46
C ILE A 167 19.12 -4.02 14.98
N ARG A 168 19.34 -3.05 14.08
CA ARG A 168 19.53 -1.65 14.45
C ARG A 168 18.37 -1.07 15.23
N ASN A 169 17.14 -1.37 14.83
CA ASN A 169 15.95 -0.81 15.47
C ASN A 169 15.60 -1.52 16.78
N VAL A 170 15.96 -2.79 16.95
CA VAL A 170 15.81 -3.51 18.22
C VAL A 170 16.74 -2.97 19.29
N LEU A 171 17.94 -2.52 18.91
CA LEU A 171 18.92 -1.94 19.83
C LEU A 171 18.57 -0.50 20.28
N LYS A 172 17.62 0.17 19.61
CA LYS A 172 17.11 1.48 19.99
C LYS A 172 15.98 1.35 21.02
N PRO A 173 15.69 2.41 21.79
CA PRO A 173 14.51 2.42 22.68
C PRO A 173 13.23 2.14 21.86
N LEU A 174 12.55 1.06 22.23
CA LEU A 174 11.32 0.66 21.54
C LEU A 174 10.10 1.46 22.04
N GLY A 175 9.25 1.79 21.09
CA GLY A 175 7.95 2.39 21.34
C GLY A 175 7.96 3.92 21.32
N ASP A 176 6.98 4.46 20.62
CA ASP A 176 6.71 5.89 20.51
C ASP A 176 5.52 6.24 21.42
N LYS A 177 5.61 7.38 22.14
CA LYS A 177 4.45 7.91 22.90
C LYS A 177 3.55 8.62 21.89
N VAL A 178 2.29 8.24 21.86
CA VAL A 178 1.32 8.79 20.92
C VAL A 178 -0.02 9.05 21.61
N LEU A 179 -0.74 10.06 21.13
CA LEU A 179 -2.15 10.29 21.32
C LEU A 179 -2.85 9.98 20.01
N VAL A 180 -3.85 9.10 20.03
CA VAL A 180 -4.67 8.77 18.87
C VAL A 180 -6.10 9.19 19.13
N THR A 181 -6.65 10.00 18.23
CA THR A 181 -8.04 10.51 18.32
C THR A 181 -8.83 10.08 17.07
N VAL A 182 -10.10 9.80 17.28
CA VAL A 182 -11.11 9.54 16.24
C VAL A 182 -12.26 10.50 16.50
N ASP A 183 -12.63 11.31 15.51
CA ASP A 183 -13.67 12.31 15.63
C ASP A 183 -13.50 13.16 16.92
N GLU A 184 -12.26 13.63 17.12
CA GLU A 184 -11.82 14.46 18.29
C GLU A 184 -11.87 13.73 19.64
N LYS A 185 -12.30 12.46 19.70
CA LYS A 185 -12.32 11.68 20.94
C LYS A 185 -11.03 10.86 21.07
N GLU A 186 -10.43 10.92 22.25
CA GLU A 186 -9.27 10.09 22.57
C GLU A 186 -9.66 8.61 22.55
N VAL A 187 -8.99 7.84 21.68
CA VAL A 187 -9.13 6.39 21.62
C VAL A 187 -7.91 5.67 22.20
N PHE A 188 -6.74 6.29 22.16
CA PHE A 188 -5.54 5.72 22.74
C PHE A 188 -4.54 6.82 23.13
N ASN A 189 -3.97 6.69 24.34
CA ASN A 189 -2.89 7.56 24.81
C ASN A 189 -1.85 6.70 25.53
N GLY A 190 -0.66 6.56 24.94
CA GLY A 190 0.35 5.69 25.52
C GLY A 190 1.53 5.42 24.59
N LYS A 191 2.34 4.41 24.96
CA LYS A 191 3.46 3.98 24.13
C LYS A 191 3.04 2.80 23.24
N THR A 192 3.31 2.92 21.94
CA THR A 192 3.06 1.86 20.95
C THR A 192 4.36 1.28 20.45
N LEU A 193 4.38 -0.01 20.11
CA LEU A 193 5.46 -0.63 19.35
C LEU A 193 5.28 -0.31 17.85
N LEU A 194 4.08 -0.56 17.33
CA LEU A 194 3.70 -0.27 15.95
C LEU A 194 2.19 0.02 15.87
N MET A 195 1.80 0.71 14.81
CA MET A 195 0.42 0.97 14.42
C MET A 195 0.27 0.73 12.93
N ALA A 196 -0.84 0.14 12.50
CA ALA A 196 -1.22 -0.04 11.11
C ALA A 196 -2.62 0.50 10.87
N PHE A 197 -2.79 1.18 9.75
CA PHE A 197 -4.04 1.80 9.30
C PHE A 197 -4.28 1.31 7.88
N GLY A 198 -5.17 0.31 7.74
CA GLY A 198 -5.40 -0.40 6.50
C GLY A 198 -6.68 0.00 5.79
N ASN A 199 -6.57 0.34 4.52
CA ASN A 199 -7.65 0.29 3.55
C ASN A 199 -7.81 -1.14 3.02
N ALA A 200 -6.70 -1.88 2.94
CA ALA A 200 -6.66 -3.30 2.62
C ALA A 200 -5.97 -4.10 3.74
N THR A 201 -5.81 -5.40 3.54
CA THR A 201 -5.55 -6.35 4.61
C THR A 201 -4.08 -6.59 4.93
N HIS A 202 -3.17 -6.49 3.93
CA HIS A 202 -1.79 -6.93 4.03
C HIS A 202 -0.77 -5.84 3.71
N TYR A 203 0.40 -5.91 4.35
CA TYR A 203 1.56 -5.07 4.03
C TYR A 203 2.88 -5.82 4.29
N GLY A 204 4.00 -5.20 3.92
CA GLY A 204 5.33 -5.67 4.28
C GLY A 204 5.67 -7.08 3.79
N GLY A 205 5.13 -7.49 2.63
CA GLY A 205 5.37 -8.81 2.06
C GLY A 205 4.53 -9.92 2.71
N GLY A 206 3.30 -9.61 3.09
CA GLY A 206 2.30 -10.59 3.51
C GLY A 206 1.98 -10.63 5.00
N TYR A 207 2.20 -9.54 5.72
CA TYR A 207 1.66 -9.40 7.07
C TYR A 207 0.21 -8.95 7.00
N ASN A 208 -0.71 -9.78 7.47
CA ASN A 208 -2.14 -9.48 7.54
C ASN A 208 -2.44 -8.64 8.80
N CYS A 209 -2.25 -7.34 8.71
CA CYS A 209 -2.36 -6.44 9.86
C CYS A 209 -3.80 -6.04 10.19
N THR A 210 -4.67 -5.98 9.19
CA THR A 210 -6.06 -5.55 9.26
C THR A 210 -6.97 -6.52 8.50
N PRO A 211 -7.16 -7.75 9.01
CA PRO A 211 -7.84 -8.83 8.28
C PRO A 211 -9.30 -8.55 7.94
N ASP A 212 -9.96 -7.63 8.67
CA ASP A 212 -11.36 -7.28 8.47
C ASP A 212 -11.53 -6.04 7.56
N ALA A 213 -10.43 -5.51 7.00
CA ALA A 213 -10.46 -4.33 6.13
C ALA A 213 -11.19 -4.61 4.83
N LYS A 214 -12.02 -3.64 4.41
CA LYS A 214 -12.77 -3.65 3.15
C LYS A 214 -12.42 -2.38 2.39
N VAL A 215 -12.04 -2.53 1.14
CA VAL A 215 -11.56 -1.43 0.30
C VAL A 215 -12.62 -0.40 -0.13
N ASN A 216 -13.87 -0.55 0.32
CA ASN A 216 -15.01 0.27 -0.14
C ASN A 216 -16.10 0.51 0.91
N ASP A 217 -15.81 0.33 2.21
CA ASP A 217 -16.78 0.55 3.29
C ASP A 217 -16.73 1.98 3.88
N GLY A 218 -15.79 2.80 3.43
CA GLY A 218 -15.60 4.18 3.90
C GLY A 218 -14.88 4.25 5.25
N LEU A 219 -14.22 3.17 5.67
CA LEU A 219 -13.54 3.09 6.96
C LEU A 219 -12.09 2.64 6.81
N VAL A 220 -11.22 3.16 7.65
CA VAL A 220 -9.87 2.65 7.85
C VAL A 220 -9.86 1.69 9.03
N ASP A 221 -9.37 0.48 8.81
CA ASP A 221 -9.12 -0.48 9.87
C ASP A 221 -7.83 -0.15 10.60
N SER A 222 -7.94 0.15 11.88
CA SER A 222 -6.83 0.61 12.71
C SER A 222 -6.38 -0.48 13.68
N PHE A 223 -5.08 -0.75 13.72
CA PHE A 223 -4.49 -1.74 14.60
C PHE A 223 -3.28 -1.17 15.34
N ILE A 224 -3.33 -1.17 16.64
CA ILE A 224 -2.29 -0.68 17.54
C ILE A 224 -1.71 -1.84 18.35
N VAL A 225 -0.42 -2.07 18.26
CA VAL A 225 0.32 -2.91 19.21
C VAL A 225 0.97 -1.98 20.23
N LYS A 226 0.51 -2.07 21.48
CA LYS A 226 1.06 -1.30 22.61
C LYS A 226 2.53 -1.67 22.83
N LYS A 227 3.26 -0.82 23.54
CA LYS A 227 4.65 -1.14 23.85
C LYS A 227 4.75 -2.45 24.65
N ILE A 228 5.39 -3.44 24.06
CA ILE A 228 5.82 -4.69 24.66
C ILE A 228 7.31 -4.88 24.43
N SER A 229 7.93 -5.84 25.12
CA SER A 229 9.32 -6.18 24.83
C SER A 229 9.45 -6.80 23.44
N PHE A 230 10.61 -6.61 22.80
CA PHE A 230 10.88 -7.23 21.51
C PHE A 230 10.78 -8.77 21.58
N LEU A 231 11.24 -9.38 22.65
CA LEU A 231 11.13 -10.83 22.85
C LEU A 231 9.66 -11.31 22.87
N THR A 232 8.78 -10.54 23.53
CA THR A 232 7.35 -10.83 23.52
C THR A 232 6.78 -10.69 22.11
N PHE A 233 7.13 -9.63 21.38
CA PHE A 233 6.71 -9.43 20.01
C PHE A 233 7.22 -10.53 19.08
N ALA A 234 8.50 -10.90 19.20
CA ALA A 234 9.10 -11.98 18.41
C ALA A 234 8.36 -13.33 18.57
N ARG A 235 7.88 -13.65 19.80
CA ARG A 235 7.04 -14.83 20.03
C ARG A 235 5.66 -14.74 19.37
N LEU A 236 5.15 -13.51 19.13
CA LEU A 236 3.84 -13.27 18.55
C LEU A 236 3.91 -12.99 17.03
N ILE A 237 5.09 -12.83 16.43
CA ILE A 237 5.26 -12.39 15.05
C ILE A 237 4.52 -13.26 14.03
N LYS A 238 4.50 -14.59 14.23
CA LYS A 238 3.75 -15.50 13.36
C LYS A 238 2.25 -15.26 13.45
N LYS A 239 1.73 -15.02 14.66
CA LYS A 239 0.31 -14.72 14.89
C LYS A 239 -0.05 -13.34 14.32
N PHE A 240 0.84 -12.37 14.47
CA PHE A 240 0.70 -11.05 13.83
C PHE A 240 0.62 -11.19 12.31
N LYS A 241 1.57 -11.93 11.70
CA LYS A 241 1.57 -12.18 10.26
C LYS A 241 0.28 -12.84 9.75
N MET A 242 -0.36 -13.66 10.56
CA MET A 242 -1.62 -14.37 10.23
C MET A 242 -2.88 -13.53 10.58
N GLY A 243 -2.75 -12.30 11.09
CA GLY A 243 -3.89 -11.48 11.49
C GLY A 243 -4.54 -11.88 12.82
N LEU A 244 -4.00 -12.88 13.53
CA LEU A 244 -4.64 -13.47 14.72
C LEU A 244 -4.60 -12.60 15.98
N LEU A 245 -3.89 -11.46 15.93
CA LEU A 245 -3.85 -10.49 17.02
C LEU A 245 -4.91 -9.40 16.88
N TYR A 246 -5.39 -9.18 15.66
CA TYR A 246 -6.37 -8.14 15.35
C TYR A 246 -7.73 -8.52 15.98
N ASN A 247 -8.38 -7.54 16.58
CA ASN A 247 -9.72 -7.66 17.20
C ASN A 247 -9.92 -8.94 18.06
N ASN A 248 -8.85 -9.42 18.71
CA ASN A 248 -8.84 -10.65 19.46
C ASN A 248 -8.83 -10.37 20.98
N PRO A 249 -9.89 -10.75 21.74
CA PRO A 249 -9.99 -10.48 23.19
C PRO A 249 -8.81 -10.97 24.00
N LYS A 250 -8.19 -12.10 23.61
CA LYS A 250 -7.00 -12.67 24.28
C LYS A 250 -5.82 -11.71 24.32
N TYR A 251 -5.72 -10.83 23.32
CA TYR A 251 -4.59 -9.89 23.17
C TYR A 251 -4.97 -8.43 23.50
N SER A 252 -6.19 -8.15 23.96
CA SER A 252 -6.71 -6.79 24.25
C SER A 252 -5.86 -5.99 25.23
N LYS A 253 -5.12 -6.67 26.12
CA LYS A 253 -4.17 -6.01 27.04
C LYS A 253 -2.99 -5.37 26.29
N ILE A 254 -2.56 -5.95 25.16
CA ILE A 254 -1.39 -5.54 24.38
C ILE A 254 -1.72 -5.00 22.99
N THR A 255 -2.96 -5.15 22.54
CA THR A 255 -3.43 -4.62 21.26
C THR A 255 -4.66 -3.75 21.43
N LYS A 256 -4.96 -2.93 20.43
CA LYS A 256 -6.23 -2.23 20.26
C LYS A 256 -6.53 -2.16 18.79
N SER A 257 -7.77 -2.44 18.40
CA SER A 257 -8.28 -2.30 17.04
C SER A 257 -9.58 -1.49 17.06
N PHE A 258 -9.81 -0.72 16.01
CA PHE A 258 -11.02 0.05 15.77
C PHE A 258 -11.13 0.43 14.30
N LYS A 259 -12.33 0.83 13.87
CA LYS A 259 -12.58 1.40 12.54
C LYS A 259 -12.97 2.86 12.66
N ALA A 260 -12.56 3.67 11.68
CA ALA A 260 -12.86 5.10 11.66
C ALA A 260 -12.85 5.64 10.22
N SER A 261 -13.54 6.76 9.98
CA SER A 261 -13.40 7.52 8.73
C SER A 261 -12.22 8.51 8.78
N LYS A 262 -11.84 8.92 9.99
CA LYS A 262 -10.73 9.85 10.22
C LYS A 262 -10.01 9.54 11.53
N VAL A 263 -8.68 9.50 11.47
CA VAL A 263 -7.81 9.26 12.63
C VAL A 263 -6.73 10.33 12.66
N THR A 264 -6.49 10.93 13.82
CA THR A 264 -5.35 11.83 14.06
C THR A 264 -4.40 11.19 15.04
N ILE A 265 -3.11 11.20 14.74
CA ILE A 265 -2.04 10.69 15.58
C ILE A 265 -1.09 11.83 15.90
N GLU A 266 -0.85 12.05 17.17
CA GLU A 266 0.08 13.08 17.67
C GLU A 266 1.13 12.45 18.58
N SER A 267 2.35 12.97 18.51
CA SER A 267 3.47 12.54 19.35
C SER A 267 4.32 13.73 19.78
N PRO A 268 4.89 13.72 21.00
CA PRO A 268 5.86 14.74 21.42
C PRO A 268 7.18 14.66 20.66
N LYS A 269 7.37 13.62 19.83
CA LYS A 269 8.56 13.39 18.99
C LYS A 269 8.17 13.15 17.55
N ILE A 270 9.11 13.35 16.64
CA ILE A 270 8.94 13.00 15.24
C ILE A 270 8.76 11.48 15.10
N LEU A 271 7.67 11.08 14.48
CA LEU A 271 7.36 9.71 14.09
C LEU A 271 7.91 9.42 12.70
N THR A 272 8.28 8.16 12.47
CA THR A 272 8.47 7.62 11.13
C THR A 272 7.16 6.97 10.69
N ILE A 273 6.63 7.43 9.58
CA ILE A 273 5.36 6.99 8.98
C ILE A 273 5.70 6.39 7.64
N CYS A 274 5.20 5.20 7.36
CA CYS A 274 5.36 4.52 6.09
C CYS A 274 4.00 4.46 5.40
N ILE A 275 3.92 5.00 4.19
CA ILE A 275 2.71 5.12 3.36
C ILE A 275 2.95 4.26 2.12
N ASP A 276 2.32 3.10 2.02
CA ASP A 276 2.50 2.12 0.93
C ASP A 276 3.98 1.85 0.56
N GLY A 277 4.88 1.89 1.56
CA GLY A 277 6.32 1.65 1.37
C GLY A 277 7.19 2.92 1.41
N GLU A 278 6.64 4.08 1.10
CA GLU A 278 7.33 5.37 1.17
C GLU A 278 7.31 5.94 2.60
N THR A 279 8.36 6.66 3.01
CA THR A 279 8.47 7.13 4.40
C THR A 279 8.52 8.64 4.52
N ILE A 280 7.72 9.17 5.45
CA ILE A 280 7.71 10.57 5.87
C ILE A 280 7.99 10.69 7.37
N HIS A 281 8.29 11.90 7.82
CA HIS A 281 8.60 12.21 9.22
C HIS A 281 7.74 13.36 9.71
N ARG A 282 6.85 13.12 10.68
CA ARG A 282 5.93 14.12 11.26
C ARG A 282 5.74 13.85 12.77
N SER A 283 5.43 14.88 13.53
CA SER A 283 4.99 14.73 14.94
C SER A 283 3.47 14.61 15.06
N LYS A 284 2.75 15.03 14.03
CA LYS A 284 1.30 14.92 13.88
C LYS A 284 0.98 14.46 12.47
N VAL A 285 0.03 13.56 12.32
CA VAL A 285 -0.48 13.09 11.04
C VAL A 285 -1.97 12.80 11.14
N THR A 286 -2.69 13.12 10.08
CA THR A 286 -4.11 12.81 9.94
C THR A 286 -4.29 11.83 8.79
N ILE A 287 -5.04 10.77 9.05
CA ILE A 287 -5.46 9.76 8.06
C ILE A 287 -6.96 9.89 7.89
N GLU A 288 -7.41 10.17 6.70
CA GLU A 288 -8.82 10.34 6.34
C GLU A 288 -9.19 9.44 5.18
N VAL A 289 -10.35 8.79 5.26
CA VAL A 289 -10.85 7.94 4.18
C VAL A 289 -11.60 8.79 3.16
N LEU A 290 -11.08 8.81 1.94
CA LEU A 290 -11.77 9.35 0.78
C LEU A 290 -12.61 8.23 0.17
N LYS A 291 -13.88 8.16 0.57
CA LYS A 291 -14.78 7.08 0.16
C LYS A 291 -14.99 7.05 -1.35
N HIS A 292 -14.82 5.85 -1.94
CA HIS A 292 -15.03 5.59 -3.38
C HIS A 292 -14.21 6.53 -4.29
N LYS A 293 -13.05 6.98 -3.84
CA LYS A 293 -12.21 7.96 -4.56
C LYS A 293 -11.59 7.38 -5.81
N ILE A 294 -11.32 6.08 -5.83
CA ILE A 294 -10.70 5.37 -6.94
C ILE A 294 -11.72 4.40 -7.57
N ARG A 295 -11.70 4.27 -8.89
CA ARG A 295 -12.30 3.16 -9.61
C ARG A 295 -11.20 2.13 -9.87
N PHE A 296 -11.37 0.90 -9.38
CA PHE A 296 -10.37 -0.16 -9.46
C PHE A 296 -10.86 -1.33 -10.31
N ILE A 297 -10.07 -1.78 -11.29
CA ILE A 297 -10.41 -2.92 -12.15
C ILE A 297 -10.20 -4.24 -11.40
N LEU A 298 -11.26 -5.03 -11.28
CA LEU A 298 -11.18 -6.44 -10.99
C LEU A 298 -11.21 -7.24 -12.29
N PRO A 299 -10.24 -8.13 -12.55
CA PRO A 299 -10.24 -8.99 -13.72
C PRO A 299 -11.55 -9.77 -13.85
N SER A 300 -11.98 -10.07 -15.07
CA SER A 300 -13.10 -10.99 -15.28
C SER A 300 -12.75 -12.39 -14.74
N LYS A 301 -13.74 -13.13 -14.26
CA LYS A 301 -13.55 -14.47 -13.68
C LYS A 301 -13.28 -15.53 -14.73
#